data_afa0203787d79589d28d1a3b306da2fc
#
_entry.id   afa0203787d79589d28d1a3b306da2fc
#
_cell.length_a   1.000
_cell.length_b   1.000
_cell.length_c   1.000
_cell.angle_alpha   90.00
_cell.angle_beta   90.00
_cell.angle_gamma   90.00
#
_symmetry.space_group_name_H-M   'P 1'
#
loop_
_entity.id
_entity.type
_entity.pdbx_description
1 polymer ?
#
loop_
_entity_poly.entity_id
_entity_poly.type
_entity_poly.pdbx_seq_one_letter_code
_entity_poly.pdbx_strand_id
1 'polypeptide(L)'
;MDLTGKWKYKEDYSYGVAEGELFLKQEGDELSGRIIFTDKANDDDAYMLQEFLVGSLEGHKVKLDAEEFDIIHSEHEVEYELDSWFGVLVDDDTIVGLSKDGQGIEGKFTFTREKN
;
A
#
# COMPACT_ATOMS: atom_id res chain seq x y z
N MET A 1 -10.05 3.98 17.37
CA MET A 1 -8.74 3.49 16.88
C MET A 1 -8.09 4.54 16.01
N ASP A 2 -6.85 4.88 16.28
CA ASP A 2 -6.09 5.85 15.47
C ASP A 2 -5.02 5.13 14.68
N LEU A 3 -5.10 5.21 13.35
CA LEU A 3 -4.16 4.57 12.44
C LEU A 3 -3.01 5.49 12.04
N THR A 4 -2.98 6.72 12.56
CA THR A 4 -1.92 7.68 12.24
C THR A 4 -0.57 7.12 12.65
N GLY A 5 0.40 7.17 11.73
CA GLY A 5 1.75 6.72 11.98
C GLY A 5 2.36 6.00 10.79
N LYS A 6 3.45 5.32 11.07
CA LYS A 6 4.24 4.62 10.08
C LYS A 6 4.00 3.12 10.18
N TRP A 7 3.82 2.49 9.03
CA TRP A 7 3.53 1.06 8.92
C TRP A 7 4.50 0.42 7.93
N LYS A 8 4.88 -0.83 8.19
CA LYS A 8 5.60 -1.64 7.20
C LYS A 8 4.61 -2.24 6.23
N TYR A 9 4.96 -2.21 4.96
CA TYR A 9 4.15 -2.75 3.90
C TYR A 9 4.83 -3.95 3.24
N LYS A 10 4.08 -5.03 3.10
CA LYS A 10 4.48 -6.21 2.32
C LYS A 10 3.31 -6.69 1.50
N GLU A 11 3.59 -7.07 0.28
CA GLU A 11 2.56 -7.60 -0.61
C GLU A 11 3.13 -8.70 -1.48
N ASP A 12 2.36 -9.79 -1.61
CA ASP A 12 2.64 -10.87 -2.55
C ASP A 12 1.59 -10.86 -3.64
N TYR A 13 2.02 -10.89 -4.87
CA TYR A 13 1.15 -11.05 -6.01
C TYR A 13 1.78 -12.06 -6.99
N SER A 14 1.00 -12.52 -7.99
CA SER A 14 1.40 -13.65 -8.85
C SER A 14 2.75 -13.48 -9.55
N TYR A 15 3.16 -12.25 -9.79
CA TYR A 15 4.37 -11.94 -10.57
C TYR A 15 5.56 -11.50 -9.73
N GLY A 16 5.38 -11.30 -8.42
CA GLY A 16 6.47 -10.83 -7.59
C GLY A 16 6.02 -10.37 -6.21
N VAL A 17 6.85 -9.52 -5.61
CA VAL A 17 6.63 -8.98 -4.26
C VAL A 17 6.87 -7.48 -4.25
N ALA A 18 6.18 -6.81 -3.33
CA ALA A 18 6.42 -5.40 -3.04
C ALA A 18 6.69 -5.24 -1.55
N GLU A 19 7.61 -4.36 -1.21
CA GLU A 19 7.95 -4.06 0.19
C GLU A 19 8.23 -2.57 0.34
N GLY A 20 7.79 -2.01 1.45
CA GLY A 20 8.05 -0.61 1.72
C GLY A 20 7.41 -0.12 3.00
N GLU A 21 7.03 1.16 2.97
CA GLU A 21 6.50 1.85 4.14
C GLU A 21 5.26 2.65 3.78
N LEU A 22 4.31 2.66 4.71
CA LEU A 22 3.08 3.42 4.61
C LEU A 22 3.06 4.46 5.72
N PHE A 23 2.75 5.70 5.35
CA PHE A 23 2.56 6.79 6.30
C PHE A 23 1.11 7.20 6.26
N LEU A 24 0.38 6.99 7.36
CA LEU A 24 -1.05 7.30 7.45
C LEU A 24 -1.32 8.45 8.38
N LYS A 25 -2.34 9.23 8.02
CA LYS A 25 -2.95 10.23 8.87
C LYS A 25 -4.46 9.96 8.89
N GLN A 26 -5.03 9.93 10.07
CA GLN A 26 -6.47 9.75 10.25
C GLN A 26 -7.10 11.00 10.85
N GLU A 27 -8.21 11.42 10.24
CA GLU A 27 -9.05 12.51 10.76
C GLU A 27 -10.50 12.00 10.75
N GLY A 28 -11.04 11.71 11.95
CA GLY A 28 -12.33 11.05 12.06
C GLY A 28 -12.25 9.66 11.42
N ASP A 29 -13.09 9.42 10.42
CA ASP A 29 -13.08 8.16 9.67
C ASP A 29 -12.32 8.27 8.35
N GLU A 30 -11.75 9.42 8.05
CA GLU A 30 -11.02 9.66 6.81
C GLU A 30 -9.53 9.36 6.96
N LEU A 31 -8.95 8.71 5.96
CA LEU A 31 -7.54 8.38 5.91
C LEU A 31 -6.89 9.08 4.73
N SER A 32 -5.67 9.54 4.96
CA SER A 32 -4.82 10.05 3.89
C SER A 32 -3.39 9.61 4.17
N GLY A 33 -2.55 9.64 3.18
CA GLY A 33 -1.16 9.29 3.39
C GLY A 33 -0.41 9.01 2.11
N ARG A 34 0.73 8.37 2.29
CA ARG A 34 1.55 7.94 1.16
C ARG A 34 2.17 6.60 1.45
N ILE A 35 2.38 5.85 0.41
CA ILE A 35 3.07 4.57 0.47
C ILE A 35 4.29 4.66 -0.44
N ILE A 36 5.44 4.22 0.06
CA ILE A 36 6.69 4.16 -0.71
C ILE A 36 7.12 2.72 -0.71
N PHE A 37 7.30 2.15 -1.88
CA PHE A 37 7.69 0.74 -1.96
C PHE A 37 8.56 0.44 -3.16
N THR A 38 9.30 -0.67 -3.06
CA THR A 38 10.02 -1.28 -4.16
C THR A 38 9.18 -2.44 -4.66
N ASP A 39 8.88 -2.42 -5.95
CA ASP A 39 8.15 -3.49 -6.61
C ASP A 39 9.16 -4.35 -7.37
N LYS A 40 9.12 -5.65 -7.14
CA LYS A 40 10.02 -6.61 -7.78
C LYS A 40 9.23 -7.76 -8.37
N ALA A 41 8.93 -7.65 -9.65
CA ALA A 41 8.33 -8.73 -10.40
C ALA A 41 9.38 -9.80 -10.68
N ASN A 42 8.94 -11.04 -10.86
CA ASN A 42 9.83 -12.15 -11.21
C ASN A 42 10.56 -11.84 -12.52
N ASP A 43 11.88 -12.01 -12.52
CA ASP A 43 12.75 -11.83 -13.67
C ASP A 43 12.86 -10.39 -14.21
N ASP A 44 12.19 -9.42 -13.56
CA ASP A 44 12.27 -8.01 -13.94
C ASP A 44 13.12 -7.24 -12.93
N ASP A 45 13.65 -6.10 -13.39
CA ASP A 45 14.37 -5.19 -12.52
C ASP A 45 13.41 -4.53 -11.51
N ALA A 46 13.88 -4.41 -10.28
CA ALA A 46 13.12 -3.74 -9.25
C ALA A 46 13.01 -2.24 -9.53
N TYR A 47 11.88 -1.65 -9.22
CA TYR A 47 11.71 -0.20 -9.26
C TYR A 47 11.08 0.28 -7.98
N MET A 48 11.33 1.55 -7.64
CA MET A 48 10.80 2.18 -6.45
C MET A 48 9.85 3.31 -6.83
N LEU A 49 8.71 3.34 -6.18
CA LEU A 49 7.72 4.39 -6.42
C LEU A 49 7.02 4.79 -5.13
N GLN A 50 6.35 5.93 -5.15
CA GLN A 50 5.44 6.32 -4.10
C GLN A 50 4.07 6.62 -4.68
N GLU A 51 3.04 6.38 -3.89
CA GLU A 51 1.66 6.71 -4.22
C GLU A 51 1.08 7.56 -3.11
N PHE A 52 0.25 8.52 -3.49
CA PHE A 52 -0.51 9.33 -2.54
C PHE A 52 -1.92 8.75 -2.43
N LEU A 53 -2.36 8.53 -1.20
CA LEU A 53 -3.54 7.74 -0.89
C LEU A 53 -4.59 8.55 -0.16
N VAL A 54 -5.85 8.22 -0.44
CA VAL A 54 -6.99 8.62 0.39
C VAL A 54 -7.83 7.39 0.67
N GLY A 55 -8.56 7.41 1.76
CA GLY A 55 -9.40 6.28 2.10
C GLY A 55 -10.25 6.50 3.34
N SER A 56 -10.70 5.41 3.90
CA SER A 56 -11.59 5.44 5.05
C SER A 56 -11.42 4.24 5.97
N LEU A 57 -11.79 4.45 7.24
CA LEU A 57 -11.90 3.41 8.25
C LEU A 57 -13.36 3.30 8.65
N GLU A 58 -13.95 2.11 8.49
CA GLU A 58 -15.31 1.80 8.94
C GLU A 58 -15.24 0.60 9.87
N GLY A 59 -15.40 0.82 11.17
CA GLY A 59 -15.21 -0.24 12.14
C GLY A 59 -13.77 -0.77 12.05
N HIS A 60 -13.60 -2.00 11.58
CA HIS A 60 -12.29 -2.60 11.36
C HIS A 60 -11.91 -2.69 9.88
N LYS A 61 -12.73 -2.16 8.97
CA LYS A 61 -12.49 -2.21 7.54
C LYS A 61 -11.72 -0.98 7.09
N VAL A 62 -10.62 -1.21 6.39
CA VAL A 62 -9.74 -0.16 5.87
C VAL A 62 -9.81 -0.18 4.35
N LYS A 63 -10.06 0.96 3.76
CA LYS A 63 -10.03 1.13 2.32
C LYS A 63 -9.07 2.26 1.98
N LEU A 64 -8.14 2.00 1.08
CA LEU A 64 -7.19 3.01 0.58
C LEU A 64 -7.20 2.98 -0.94
N ASP A 65 -7.26 4.15 -1.55
CA ASP A 65 -7.18 4.32 -3.00
C ASP A 65 -6.04 5.27 -3.33
N ALA A 66 -5.18 4.86 -4.23
CA ALA A 66 -4.12 5.73 -4.73
C ALA A 66 -4.73 6.75 -5.71
N GLU A 67 -4.32 8.01 -5.59
CA GLU A 67 -4.75 9.09 -6.47
C GLU A 67 -3.66 9.53 -7.44
N GLU A 68 -2.40 9.46 -7.00
CA GLU A 68 -1.23 9.87 -7.78
C GLU A 68 -0.05 8.97 -7.44
N PHE A 69 0.87 8.87 -8.37
CA PHE A 69 2.14 8.18 -8.10
C PHE A 69 3.32 8.91 -8.73
N ASP A 70 4.51 8.68 -8.14
CA ASP A 70 5.79 9.14 -8.68
C ASP A 70 6.77 7.96 -8.71
N ILE A 71 7.45 7.79 -9.81
CA ILE A 71 8.53 6.81 -9.90
C ILE A 71 9.78 7.45 -9.28
N ILE A 72 10.28 6.87 -8.21
CA ILE A 72 11.47 7.37 -7.50
C ILE A 72 12.74 6.87 -8.18
N HIS A 73 12.74 5.58 -8.54
CA HIS A 73 13.89 4.97 -9.21
C HIS A 73 13.44 3.84 -10.12
N SER A 74 13.91 3.89 -11.37
CA SER A 74 13.73 2.78 -12.31
C SER A 74 14.81 2.87 -13.37
N GLU A 75 15.33 1.72 -13.79
CA GLU A 75 16.31 1.64 -14.89
C GLU A 75 15.62 1.61 -16.26
N HIS A 76 14.31 1.37 -16.26
CA HIS A 76 13.50 1.27 -17.47
C HIS A 76 12.27 2.15 -17.34
N GLU A 77 11.64 2.45 -18.48
CA GLU A 77 10.35 3.10 -18.50
C GLU A 77 9.31 2.16 -17.87
N VAL A 78 8.55 2.67 -16.91
CA VAL A 78 7.55 1.89 -16.18
C VAL A 78 6.17 2.42 -16.51
N GLU A 79 5.30 1.53 -16.99
CA GLU A 79 3.87 1.79 -17.08
C GLU A 79 3.25 1.27 -15.81
N TYR A 80 2.57 2.14 -15.07
CA TYR A 80 2.04 1.80 -13.77
C TYR A 80 0.59 2.24 -13.65
N GLU A 81 -0.25 1.35 -13.13
CA GLU A 81 -1.66 1.63 -12.85
C GLU A 81 -1.84 1.80 -11.34
N LEU A 82 -2.69 2.75 -10.96
CA LEU A 82 -2.92 3.05 -9.54
C LEU A 82 -3.59 1.88 -8.82
N ASP A 83 -3.17 1.68 -7.57
CA ASP A 83 -3.64 0.58 -6.73
C ASP A 83 -4.75 1.00 -5.77
N SER A 84 -5.52 0.01 -5.34
CA SER A 84 -6.46 0.13 -4.23
C SER A 84 -6.19 -1.00 -3.24
N TRP A 85 -6.36 -0.71 -1.94
CA TRP A 85 -6.17 -1.69 -0.88
C TRP A 85 -7.43 -1.80 -0.05
N PHE A 86 -7.88 -3.05 0.18
CA PHE A 86 -9.04 -3.37 1.00
C PHE A 86 -8.59 -4.31 2.09
N GLY A 87 -8.62 -3.86 3.33
CA GLY A 87 -8.10 -4.63 4.44
C GLY A 87 -8.98 -4.62 5.67
N VAL A 88 -8.56 -5.41 6.63
CA VAL A 88 -9.22 -5.53 7.93
C VAL A 88 -8.16 -5.43 9.01
N LEU A 89 -8.46 -4.65 10.05
CA LEU A 89 -7.66 -4.64 11.27
C LEU A 89 -7.88 -5.96 12.00
N VAL A 90 -6.84 -6.77 12.08
CA VAL A 90 -6.89 -8.03 12.84
C VAL A 90 -6.47 -7.82 14.29
N ASP A 91 -5.70 -6.78 14.55
CA ASP A 91 -5.38 -6.27 15.88
C ASP A 91 -4.99 -4.78 15.72
N ASP A 92 -4.56 -4.14 16.81
CA ASP A 92 -4.25 -2.70 16.82
C ASP A 92 -3.06 -2.32 15.93
N ASP A 93 -2.26 -3.29 15.55
CA ASP A 93 -0.97 -3.07 14.86
C ASP A 93 -0.89 -3.77 13.50
N THR A 94 -1.95 -4.45 13.07
CA THR A 94 -1.90 -5.27 11.85
C THR A 94 -3.14 -5.13 10.99
N ILE A 95 -2.93 -4.80 9.72
CA ILE A 95 -3.99 -4.75 8.71
C ILE A 95 -3.63 -5.77 7.63
N VAL A 96 -4.56 -6.63 7.27
CA VAL A 96 -4.36 -7.61 6.20
C VAL A 96 -5.50 -7.52 5.19
N GLY A 97 -5.21 -7.81 3.95
CA GLY A 97 -6.24 -7.77 2.92
C GLY A 97 -5.74 -8.01 1.51
N LEU A 98 -6.49 -7.48 0.57
CA LEU A 98 -6.22 -7.64 -0.86
C LEU A 98 -6.03 -6.27 -1.50
N SER A 99 -5.11 -6.23 -2.43
CA SER A 99 -4.92 -5.07 -3.30
C SER A 99 -5.38 -5.39 -4.71
N LYS A 100 -5.66 -4.36 -5.48
CA LYS A 100 -6.02 -4.49 -6.89
C LYS A 100 -5.54 -3.25 -7.63
N ASP A 101 -4.90 -3.45 -8.78
CA ASP A 101 -4.51 -2.33 -9.64
C ASP A 101 -5.51 -2.09 -10.78
N GLY A 102 -5.26 -1.07 -11.59
CA GLY A 102 -6.12 -0.72 -12.72
C GLY A 102 -6.16 -1.78 -13.83
N GLN A 103 -5.21 -2.71 -13.84
CA GLN A 103 -5.17 -3.82 -14.78
C GLN A 103 -5.90 -5.05 -14.25
N GLY A 104 -6.38 -5.01 -13.00
CA GLY A 104 -7.05 -6.14 -12.37
C GLY A 104 -6.11 -7.13 -11.71
N ILE A 105 -4.83 -6.82 -11.57
CA ILE A 105 -3.87 -7.66 -10.86
C ILE A 105 -4.14 -7.54 -9.37
N GLU A 106 -4.33 -8.68 -8.71
CA GLU A 106 -4.60 -8.75 -7.28
C GLU A 106 -3.39 -9.27 -6.51
N GLY A 107 -3.23 -8.76 -5.29
CA GLY A 107 -2.19 -9.21 -4.38
C GLY A 107 -2.73 -9.32 -2.96
N LYS A 108 -1.96 -9.99 -2.11
CA LYS A 108 -2.24 -10.09 -0.67
C LYS A 108 -1.25 -9.22 0.05
N PHE A 109 -1.75 -8.31 0.87
CA PHE A 109 -0.89 -7.37 1.57
C PHE A 109 -1.03 -7.46 3.08
N THR A 110 0.00 -6.97 3.77
CA THR A 110 0.01 -6.78 5.21
C THR A 110 0.63 -5.42 5.51
N PHE A 111 -0.04 -4.64 6.35
CA PHE A 111 0.55 -3.47 6.97
C PHE A 111 0.76 -3.79 8.45
N THR A 112 1.98 -3.60 8.93
CA THR A 112 2.33 -3.81 10.34
C THR A 112 2.83 -2.49 10.91
N ARG A 113 2.21 -2.03 12.01
CA ARG A 113 2.61 -0.77 12.63
C ARG A 113 4.06 -0.82 13.07
N GLU A 114 4.84 0.19 12.69
CA GLU A 114 6.19 0.33 13.18
C GLU A 114 6.17 0.96 14.56
N LYS A 115 6.91 0.36 15.48
CA LYS A 115 7.05 0.84 16.85
C LYS A 115 8.50 1.28 17.07
N ASN A 116 8.62 2.42 17.69
CA ASN A 116 9.93 2.96 18.06
C ASN A 116 10.37 2.40 19.40
#